data_b7db19012cc2079a1e0df8aeafbde816
#
_entry.id   b7db19012cc2079a1e0df8aeafbde816
#
_cell.length_a   1.000
_cell.length_b   1.000
_cell.length_c   1.000
_cell.angle_alpha   90.00
_cell.angle_beta   90.00
_cell.angle_gamma   90.00
#
_symmetry.space_group_name_H-M   'P 1'
#
loop_
_entity.id
_entity.type
_entity.pdbx_description
1 polymer ?
#
loop_
_entity_poly.entity_id
_entity_poly.type
_entity_poly.pdbx_seq_one_letter_code
_entity_poly.pdbx_strand_id
1 'polypeptide(L)'
;MDEILWIWQQKSNNIHDLHSHIWDSWADEEGSIGKAYGYQLGIKHQYKEGMMDQVDRVLFDLKNNPYSRRIMTNIYVHQDLHEMNLYPCAYSMTFNVTKEPGKEKLTLNAILNQRFYRAVRPADSILVSRFSL
;
A
#
# COMPACT_ATOMS: atom_id res chain seq x y z
N MET A 1 7.43 7.82 9.36
CA MET A 1 8.08 8.18 8.06
C MET A 1 8.81 6.97 7.48
N ASP A 2 9.71 6.36 8.24
CA ASP A 2 10.57 5.26 7.77
C ASP A 2 9.80 4.03 7.32
N GLU A 3 8.72 3.69 8.00
CA GLU A 3 7.85 2.56 7.67
C GLU A 3 7.17 2.72 6.29
N ILE A 4 6.76 3.92 5.93
CA ILE A 4 6.20 4.22 4.61
C ILE A 4 7.26 4.05 3.52
N LEU A 5 8.47 4.55 3.75
CA LEU A 5 9.58 4.38 2.83
C LEU A 5 9.96 2.91 2.68
N TRP A 6 10.01 2.18 3.78
CA TRP A 6 10.31 0.76 3.81
C TRP A 6 9.29 -0.07 3.01
N ILE A 7 7.99 0.16 3.21
CA ILE A 7 6.92 -0.58 2.53
C ILE A 7 6.79 -0.17 1.05
N TRP A 8 6.75 1.14 0.79
CA TRP A 8 6.33 1.66 -0.52
C TRP A 8 7.47 1.96 -1.47
N GLN A 9 8.58 2.48 -0.98
CA GLN A 9 9.71 2.85 -1.81
C GLN A 9 10.73 1.71 -1.92
N GLN A 10 11.13 1.15 -0.80
CA GLN A 10 12.07 0.03 -0.79
C GLN A 10 11.39 -1.29 -1.15
N LYS A 11 10.07 -1.39 -0.92
CA LYS A 11 9.28 -2.61 -1.16
C LYS A 11 9.88 -3.80 -0.43
N SER A 12 10.39 -3.56 0.76
CA SER A 12 11.06 -4.56 1.59
C SER A 12 10.06 -5.23 2.54
N ASN A 13 10.35 -6.47 2.87
CA ASN A 13 9.72 -7.24 3.94
C ASN A 13 10.71 -7.67 5.01
N ASN A 14 11.92 -7.11 5.01
CA ASN A 14 12.97 -7.44 5.98
C ASN A 14 13.17 -6.27 6.96
N ILE A 15 13.07 -6.58 8.26
CA ILE A 15 13.18 -5.58 9.33
C ILE A 15 14.56 -4.93 9.43
N HIS A 16 15.60 -5.55 8.88
CA HIS A 16 16.94 -4.97 8.87
C HIS A 16 17.05 -3.73 7.98
N ASP A 17 16.11 -3.56 7.04
CA ASP A 17 16.00 -2.37 6.20
C ASP A 17 15.22 -1.23 6.87
N LEU A 18 14.69 -1.47 8.07
CA LEU A 18 13.84 -0.53 8.81
C LEU A 18 14.54 -0.05 10.09
N HIS A 19 14.59 1.25 10.31
CA HIS A 19 15.14 1.86 11.52
C HIS A 19 14.11 1.96 12.66
N SER A 20 13.38 0.88 12.90
CA SER A 20 12.35 0.80 13.95
C SER A 20 12.21 -0.65 14.41
N HIS A 21 11.84 -0.85 15.67
CA HIS A 21 11.67 -2.15 16.28
C HIS A 21 10.21 -2.61 16.38
N ILE A 22 9.27 -1.85 15.82
CA ILE A 22 7.83 -2.15 15.95
C ILE A 22 7.40 -3.45 15.25
N TRP A 23 8.21 -3.94 14.31
CA TRP A 23 7.94 -5.16 13.55
C TRP A 23 8.72 -6.38 14.00
N ASP A 24 9.64 -6.23 14.96
CA ASP A 24 10.56 -7.30 15.38
C ASP A 24 9.85 -8.57 15.83
N SER A 25 8.71 -8.46 16.52
CA SER A 25 7.96 -9.61 17.02
C SER A 25 7.29 -10.46 15.93
N TRP A 26 7.20 -9.97 14.70
CA TRP A 26 6.64 -10.71 13.57
C TRP A 26 7.70 -11.17 12.57
N ALA A 27 8.95 -10.82 12.79
CA ALA A 27 10.05 -11.25 11.96
C ALA A 27 10.50 -12.67 12.33
N ASP A 28 10.89 -13.43 11.31
CA ASP A 28 11.58 -14.70 11.50
C ASP A 28 13.06 -14.50 11.85
N GLU A 29 13.81 -15.61 11.94
CA GLU A 29 15.24 -15.59 12.28
C GLU A 29 16.10 -14.81 11.24
N GLU A 30 15.62 -14.70 10.01
CA GLU A 30 16.30 -13.97 8.94
C GLU A 30 15.85 -12.50 8.85
N GLY A 31 14.93 -12.09 9.72
CA GLY A 31 14.37 -10.73 9.76
C GLY A 31 13.23 -10.49 8.77
N SER A 32 12.69 -11.53 8.15
CA SER A 32 11.58 -11.41 7.20
C SER A 32 10.23 -11.43 7.93
N ILE A 33 9.30 -10.59 7.49
CA ILE A 33 7.88 -10.66 7.91
C ILE A 33 7.02 -11.51 6.96
N GLY A 34 7.66 -12.23 6.04
CA GLY A 34 7.00 -13.06 5.06
C GLY A 34 6.48 -12.30 3.85
N LYS A 35 5.50 -12.89 3.15
CA LYS A 35 4.94 -12.33 1.91
C LYS A 35 3.91 -11.22 2.14
N ALA A 36 4.13 -10.38 3.14
CA ALA A 36 3.24 -9.28 3.49
C ALA A 36 3.76 -7.93 2.96
N TYR A 37 2.92 -6.91 2.99
CA TYR A 37 3.21 -5.50 2.69
C TYR A 37 4.19 -5.26 1.52
N GLY A 38 5.44 -4.87 1.79
CA GLY A 38 6.42 -4.53 0.78
C GLY A 38 6.68 -5.65 -0.23
N TYR A 39 6.64 -6.90 0.21
CA TYR A 39 6.74 -8.05 -0.69
C TYR A 39 5.65 -8.03 -1.77
N GLN A 40 4.38 -7.88 -1.35
CA GLN A 40 3.25 -7.86 -2.30
C GLN A 40 3.27 -6.64 -3.22
N LEU A 41 3.74 -5.50 -2.74
CA LEU A 41 3.88 -4.30 -3.56
C LEU A 41 5.00 -4.41 -4.59
N GLY A 42 6.06 -5.16 -4.27
CA GLY A 42 7.25 -5.28 -5.11
C GLY A 42 7.23 -6.41 -6.13
N ILE A 43 6.33 -7.39 -5.99
CA ILE A 43 6.19 -8.46 -6.97
C ILE A 43 5.74 -7.89 -8.32
N LYS A 44 6.40 -8.31 -9.39
CA LYS A 44 6.03 -7.91 -10.74
C LYS A 44 4.91 -8.79 -11.28
N HIS A 45 3.90 -8.14 -11.81
CA HIS A 45 2.77 -8.77 -12.48
C HIS A 45 2.76 -8.41 -13.97
N GLN A 46 2.25 -9.32 -14.79
CA GLN A 46 2.03 -9.06 -16.20
C GLN A 46 0.73 -8.29 -16.39
N TYR A 47 0.85 -7.03 -16.78
CA TYR A 47 -0.27 -6.21 -17.24
C TYR A 47 -0.29 -6.17 -18.78
N LYS A 48 -1.37 -5.62 -19.34
CA LYS A 48 -1.47 -5.42 -20.79
C LYS A 48 -0.31 -4.56 -21.33
N GLU A 49 0.12 -3.59 -20.56
CA GLU A 49 1.17 -2.62 -20.90
C GLU A 49 2.58 -3.11 -20.60
N GLY A 50 2.74 -4.27 -19.96
CA GLY A 50 4.04 -4.86 -19.62
C GLY A 50 4.15 -5.32 -18.18
N MET A 51 5.36 -5.69 -17.78
CA MET A 51 5.65 -6.14 -16.42
C MET A 51 5.87 -4.95 -15.49
N MET A 52 5.07 -4.86 -14.43
CA MET A 52 5.17 -3.82 -13.40
C MET A 52 4.85 -4.40 -12.03
N ASP A 53 5.43 -3.86 -10.98
CA ASP A 53 4.91 -4.07 -9.64
C ASP A 53 3.69 -3.15 -9.37
N GLN A 54 3.05 -3.33 -8.23
CA GLN A 54 1.82 -2.58 -7.92
C GLN A 54 2.06 -1.08 -7.77
N VAL A 55 3.20 -0.67 -7.23
CA VAL A 55 3.54 0.75 -7.06
C VAL A 55 3.77 1.41 -8.42
N ASP A 56 4.55 0.76 -9.29
CA ASP A 56 4.77 1.23 -10.65
C ASP A 56 3.47 1.30 -11.45
N ARG A 57 2.57 0.32 -11.24
CA ARG A 57 1.23 0.33 -11.86
C ARG A 57 0.39 1.52 -11.39
N VAL A 58 0.39 1.82 -10.10
CA VAL A 58 -0.31 3.00 -9.57
C VAL A 58 0.23 4.29 -10.20
N LEU A 59 1.56 4.44 -10.27
CA LEU A 59 2.19 5.61 -10.89
C LEU A 59 1.86 5.71 -12.38
N PHE A 60 1.88 4.60 -13.09
CA PHE A 60 1.50 4.54 -14.51
C PHE A 60 0.05 4.99 -14.72
N ASP A 61 -0.88 4.48 -13.90
CA ASP A 61 -2.30 4.82 -14.02
C ASP A 61 -2.57 6.28 -13.62
N LEU A 62 -1.92 6.80 -12.58
CA LEU A 62 -2.03 8.21 -12.19
C LEU A 62 -1.52 9.15 -13.28
N LYS A 63 -0.47 8.74 -13.99
CA LYS A 63 0.08 9.53 -15.10
C LYS A 63 -0.85 9.52 -16.33
N ASN A 64 -1.41 8.36 -16.68
CA ASN A 64 -2.12 8.18 -17.95
C ASN A 64 -3.64 8.31 -17.82
N ASN A 65 -4.20 8.07 -16.62
CA ASN A 65 -5.63 8.12 -16.38
C ASN A 65 -5.93 8.54 -14.92
N PRO A 66 -5.56 9.76 -14.52
CA PRO A 66 -5.55 10.20 -13.11
C PRO A 66 -6.94 10.20 -12.47
N TYR A 67 -8.01 10.32 -13.24
CA TYR A 67 -9.38 10.33 -12.73
C TYR A 67 -10.03 8.95 -12.65
N SER A 68 -9.28 7.90 -12.95
CA SER A 68 -9.76 6.53 -12.84
C SER A 68 -10.08 6.16 -11.37
N ARG A 69 -11.17 5.43 -11.17
CA ARG A 69 -11.52 4.85 -9.86
C ARG A 69 -10.94 3.45 -9.65
N ARG A 70 -10.10 2.99 -10.57
CA ARG A 70 -9.52 1.63 -10.59
C ARG A 70 -8.07 1.60 -10.14
N ILE A 71 -7.53 2.74 -9.69
CA ILE A 71 -6.13 2.84 -9.26
C ILE A 71 -6.05 2.37 -7.82
N MET A 72 -5.53 1.17 -7.61
CA MET A 72 -5.46 0.56 -6.29
C MET A 72 -4.33 -0.45 -6.18
N THR A 73 -3.96 -0.72 -4.94
CA THR A 73 -3.08 -1.81 -4.57
C THR A 73 -3.82 -2.84 -3.74
N ASN A 74 -3.33 -4.08 -3.72
CA ASN A 74 -3.85 -5.15 -2.90
C ASN A 74 -2.70 -5.92 -2.26
N ILE A 75 -2.67 -5.92 -0.93
CA ILE A 75 -1.65 -6.63 -0.15
C ILE A 75 -2.18 -7.99 0.32
N TYR A 76 -3.50 -8.14 0.43
CA TYR A 76 -4.14 -9.35 0.92
C TYR A 76 -4.34 -10.35 -0.21
N VAL A 77 -3.38 -11.25 -0.39
CA VAL A 77 -3.37 -12.28 -1.43
C VAL A 77 -3.59 -13.63 -0.78
N HIS A 78 -4.74 -14.27 -1.05
CA HIS A 78 -5.17 -15.49 -0.36
C HIS A 78 -4.18 -16.65 -0.48
N GLN A 79 -3.58 -16.85 -1.63
CA GLN A 79 -2.61 -17.94 -1.85
C GLN A 79 -1.33 -17.79 -1.04
N ASP A 80 -1.00 -16.57 -0.62
CA ASP A 80 0.22 -16.26 0.13
C ASP A 80 -0.01 -16.11 1.63
N LEU A 81 -1.25 -16.23 2.13
CA LEU A 81 -1.57 -15.99 3.53
C LEU A 81 -0.77 -16.88 4.49
N HIS A 82 -0.52 -18.13 4.12
CA HIS A 82 0.25 -19.07 4.94
C HIS A 82 1.74 -18.73 5.02
N GLU A 83 2.23 -17.86 4.15
CA GLU A 83 3.61 -17.35 4.12
C GLU A 83 3.71 -15.92 4.65
N MET A 84 2.65 -15.38 5.23
CA MET A 84 2.63 -14.11 5.94
C MET A 84 2.77 -14.35 7.43
N ASN A 85 3.80 -13.79 8.05
CA ASN A 85 3.98 -13.90 9.50
C ASN A 85 2.94 -13.09 10.27
N LEU A 86 2.39 -12.06 9.62
CA LEU A 86 1.30 -11.23 10.12
C LEU A 86 0.30 -11.01 8.99
N TYR A 87 -0.97 -11.29 9.24
CA TYR A 87 -2.02 -10.94 8.28
C TYR A 87 -2.19 -9.42 8.21
N PRO A 88 -2.13 -8.83 7.01
CA PRO A 88 -2.17 -7.39 6.87
C PRO A 88 -3.44 -6.78 7.45
N CYS A 89 -3.29 -5.80 8.33
CA CYS A 89 -4.41 -4.97 8.78
C CYS A 89 -4.82 -4.01 7.66
N ALA A 90 -3.86 -3.31 7.08
CA ALA A 90 -4.04 -2.48 5.90
C ALA A 90 -3.91 -3.36 4.65
N TYR A 91 -5.00 -3.68 3.99
CA TYR A 91 -5.00 -4.67 2.90
C TYR A 91 -5.08 -4.07 1.50
N SER A 92 -5.57 -2.84 1.36
CA SER A 92 -5.58 -2.15 0.06
C SER A 92 -5.48 -0.65 0.22
N MET A 93 -4.98 0.02 -0.80
CA MET A 93 -4.99 1.46 -0.91
C MET A 93 -5.56 1.86 -2.26
N THR A 94 -6.54 2.77 -2.26
CA THR A 94 -7.17 3.31 -3.46
C THR A 94 -6.69 4.74 -3.67
N PHE A 95 -6.36 5.07 -4.93
CA PHE A 95 -5.87 6.40 -5.30
C PHE A 95 -6.80 7.03 -6.31
N ASN A 96 -7.04 8.32 -6.18
CA ASN A 96 -7.65 9.11 -7.21
C ASN A 96 -7.17 10.56 -7.16
N VAL A 97 -7.37 11.26 -8.27
CA VAL A 97 -7.08 12.68 -8.37
C VAL A 97 -8.39 13.44 -8.50
N THR A 98 -8.54 14.49 -7.71
CA THR A 98 -9.68 15.39 -7.78
C THR A 98 -9.24 16.81 -8.04
N LYS A 99 -10.09 17.57 -8.74
CA LYS A 99 -9.92 19.01 -8.95
C LYS A 99 -11.11 19.70 -8.28
N GLU A 100 -10.82 20.54 -7.32
CA GLU A 100 -11.86 21.36 -6.70
C GLU A 100 -12.23 22.54 -7.62
N PRO A 101 -13.54 22.88 -7.73
CA PRO A 101 -13.98 24.03 -8.50
C PRO A 101 -13.25 25.31 -8.06
N GLY A 102 -12.75 26.08 -9.04
CA GLY A 102 -12.04 27.34 -8.79
C GLY A 102 -10.59 27.21 -8.32
N LYS A 103 -10.06 25.98 -8.19
CA LYS A 103 -8.66 25.74 -7.85
C LYS A 103 -7.91 25.19 -9.07
N GLU A 104 -6.70 25.71 -9.32
CA GLU A 104 -5.84 25.22 -10.40
C GLU A 104 -5.15 23.90 -10.03
N LYS A 105 -4.88 23.69 -8.73
CA LYS A 105 -4.16 22.52 -8.24
C LYS A 105 -5.04 21.30 -8.16
N LEU A 106 -4.45 20.18 -8.55
CA LEU A 106 -5.03 18.86 -8.37
C LEU A 106 -4.73 18.35 -6.95
N THR A 107 -5.65 17.57 -6.41
CA THR A 107 -5.47 16.88 -5.12
C THR A 107 -5.40 15.37 -5.37
N LEU A 108 -4.31 14.75 -4.93
CA LEU A 108 -4.21 13.30 -4.87
C LEU A 108 -4.82 12.80 -3.55
N ASN A 109 -5.80 11.93 -3.66
CA ASN A 109 -6.41 11.26 -2.52
C ASN A 109 -5.90 9.81 -2.47
N ALA A 110 -5.39 9.42 -1.31
CA ALA A 110 -5.04 8.05 -1.01
C ALA A 110 -5.90 7.55 0.15
N ILE A 111 -6.68 6.51 -0.09
CA ILE A 111 -7.62 5.93 0.87
C ILE A 111 -7.11 4.56 1.27
N LEU A 112 -6.76 4.41 2.54
CA LEU A 112 -6.29 3.16 3.12
C LEU A 112 -7.48 2.37 3.66
N ASN A 113 -7.67 1.15 3.15
CA ASN A 113 -8.66 0.21 3.66
C ASN A 113 -8.01 -0.75 4.66
N GLN A 114 -8.61 -0.85 5.84
CA GLN A 114 -8.09 -1.62 6.96
C GLN A 114 -9.10 -2.66 7.45
N ARG A 115 -8.55 -3.74 8.01
CA ARG A 115 -9.32 -4.75 8.76
C ARG A 115 -9.30 -4.39 10.25
N PHE A 116 -10.41 -4.68 10.92
CA PHE A 116 -10.55 -4.40 12.34
C PHE A 116 -10.81 -5.68 13.13
N TYR A 117 -10.16 -5.78 14.29
CA TYR A 117 -10.32 -6.90 15.21
C TYR A 117 -11.31 -6.62 16.34
N ARG A 118 -11.71 -5.37 16.51
CA ARG A 118 -12.66 -4.92 17.52
C ARG A 118 -13.74 -4.07 16.86
N ALA A 119 -14.90 -4.00 17.52
CA ALA A 119 -15.91 -3.01 17.15
C ALA A 119 -15.30 -1.61 17.31
N VAL A 120 -14.89 -1.03 16.19
CA VAL A 120 -14.30 0.30 16.12
C VAL A 120 -15.35 1.24 15.59
N ARG A 121 -15.30 2.50 16.00
CA ARG A 121 -16.20 3.52 15.45
C ARG A 121 -16.03 3.61 13.94
N PRO A 122 -17.10 3.79 13.17
CA PRO A 122 -17.02 3.89 11.71
C PRO A 122 -16.00 4.94 11.21
N ALA A 123 -15.78 6.00 11.99
CA ALA A 123 -14.77 7.02 11.69
C ALA A 123 -13.33 6.51 11.71
N ASP A 124 -13.06 5.41 12.40
CA ASP A 124 -11.71 4.82 12.51
C ASP A 124 -11.40 3.85 11.37
N SER A 125 -12.37 3.61 10.48
CA SER A 125 -12.28 2.58 9.44
C SER A 125 -11.58 3.03 8.17
N ILE A 126 -11.36 4.32 7.99
CA ILE A 126 -10.76 4.89 6.77
C ILE A 126 -9.74 5.95 7.18
N LEU A 127 -8.49 5.70 6.86
CA LEU A 127 -7.45 6.73 6.91
C LEU A 127 -7.38 7.38 5.54
N VAL A 128 -7.65 8.69 5.47
CA VAL A 128 -7.56 9.46 4.23
C VAL A 128 -6.39 10.41 4.34
N SER A 129 -5.43 10.26 3.45
CA SER A 129 -4.34 11.22 3.28
C SER A 129 -4.58 12.01 1.99
N ARG A 130 -4.48 13.32 2.07
CA ARG A 130 -4.61 14.22 0.92
C ARG A 130 -3.30 14.93 0.67
N PHE A 131 -2.86 14.90 -0.56
CA PHE A 131 -1.66 15.57 -1.01
C PHE A 131 -1.99 16.55 -2.13
N SER A 132 -1.49 17.78 -2.03
CA SER A 132 -1.55 18.74 -3.13
C SER A 132 -0.43 18.47 -4.11
N LEU A 133 -0.79 18.34 -5.36
CA LEU A 133 0.13 18.16 -6.47
C LEU A 133 0.50 19.49 -7.11
#